data_591f58f8cb6ac54eaa9bc4994ace008b
#
_entry.id   591f58f8cb6ac54eaa9bc4994ace008b
#
_cell.length_a   1.000
_cell.length_b   1.000
_cell.length_c   1.000
_cell.angle_alpha   90.00
_cell.angle_beta   90.00
_cell.angle_gamma   90.00
#
_symmetry.space_group_name_H-M   'P 1'
#
loop_
_entity.id
_entity.type
_entity.pdbx_description
1 polymer ?
#
loop_
_entity_poly.entity_id
_entity_poly.type
_entity_poly.pdbx_seq_one_letter_code
_entity_poly.pdbx_strand_id
1 'polypeptide(L)'
;MEKTPDLVSWRGWDLRTGARANPQAVEAFERSAPPFPSTEARYELLAVAARGFHPPRALTANAATVGDQEELDADECPGLRQVWSVLYRQIAQTAPAYQRPYAIYLLGVNPPDDLSDAELVTFNDFYTNVHLVEVAERRHALRAVRYELIEEVKAPYMGAPRYLAVYEVDESSAAHRRHVGPPYSTGPAVWQRHTTQWRLWYRRLGS
;
A
#
# COMPACT_ATOMS: atom_id res chain seq x y z
N MET A 1 8.87 -7.78 21.80
CA MET A 1 8.83 -7.16 20.45
C MET A 1 8.11 -8.14 19.54
N GLU A 2 6.94 -7.79 19.08
CA GLU A 2 6.20 -8.60 18.11
C GLU A 2 6.95 -8.56 16.78
N LYS A 3 7.28 -9.74 16.22
CA LYS A 3 7.96 -9.84 14.93
C LYS A 3 6.97 -9.35 13.85
N THR A 4 7.34 -8.34 13.08
CA THR A 4 6.53 -7.94 11.91
C THR A 4 6.39 -9.17 10.99
N PRO A 5 5.18 -9.49 10.53
CA PRO A 5 4.99 -10.65 9.67
C PRO A 5 5.78 -10.50 8.39
N ASP A 6 6.45 -11.56 7.97
CA ASP A 6 7.27 -11.55 6.75
C ASP A 6 6.39 -11.42 5.49
N LEU A 7 5.14 -11.88 5.57
CA LEU A 7 4.14 -11.78 4.49
C LEU A 7 2.94 -10.96 4.95
N VAL A 8 2.46 -10.09 4.07
CA VAL A 8 1.29 -9.23 4.29
C VAL A 8 0.34 -9.34 3.10
N SER A 9 -0.89 -9.73 3.39
CA SER A 9 -2.00 -9.68 2.44
C SER A 9 -2.60 -8.30 2.42
N TRP A 10 -2.66 -7.69 1.23
CA TRP A 10 -3.39 -6.46 0.99
C TRP A 10 -4.64 -6.77 0.18
N ARG A 11 -5.81 -6.40 0.72
CA ARG A 11 -7.10 -6.54 0.05
C ARG A 11 -7.71 -5.17 -0.15
N GLY A 12 -8.18 -4.91 -1.36
CA GLY A 12 -8.84 -3.66 -1.73
C GLY A 12 -10.31 -3.86 -1.98
N TRP A 13 -11.13 -2.94 -1.47
CA TRP A 13 -12.58 -2.98 -1.50
C TRP A 13 -13.17 -1.75 -2.16
N ASP A 14 -14.18 -1.96 -3.00
CA ASP A 14 -14.99 -0.88 -3.58
C ASP A 14 -16.48 -1.18 -3.34
N LEU A 15 -17.33 -0.15 -3.46
CA LEU A 15 -18.77 -0.33 -3.39
C LEU A 15 -19.27 -1.04 -4.65
N ARG A 16 -20.23 -1.96 -4.51
CA ARG A 16 -20.91 -2.56 -5.65
C ARG A 16 -21.62 -1.48 -6.46
N THR A 17 -21.70 -1.70 -7.78
CA THR A 17 -22.40 -0.82 -8.72
C THR A 17 -23.85 -0.63 -8.25
N GLY A 18 -24.29 0.62 -8.07
CA GLY A 18 -25.59 0.96 -7.50
C GLY A 18 -25.56 1.39 -6.03
N ALA A 19 -24.60 0.93 -5.22
CA ALA A 19 -24.45 1.37 -3.83
C ALA A 19 -23.81 2.77 -3.72
N ARG A 20 -23.14 3.26 -4.76
CA ARG A 20 -22.50 4.60 -4.79
C ARG A 20 -23.46 5.77 -4.58
N ALA A 21 -24.74 5.59 -4.91
CA ALA A 21 -25.76 6.62 -4.77
C ALA A 21 -26.50 6.57 -3.41
N ASN A 22 -26.19 5.60 -2.55
CA ASN A 22 -26.86 5.46 -1.26
C ASN A 22 -25.92 5.89 -0.13
N PRO A 23 -26.15 7.08 0.49
CA PRO A 23 -25.37 7.52 1.65
C PRO A 23 -25.37 6.50 2.81
N GLN A 24 -26.47 5.76 2.97
CA GLN A 24 -26.59 4.71 3.99
C GLN A 24 -25.66 3.52 3.70
N ALA A 25 -25.36 3.21 2.44
CA ALA A 25 -24.39 2.16 2.10
C ALA A 25 -22.95 2.58 2.40
N VAL A 26 -22.62 3.87 2.26
CA VAL A 26 -21.33 4.43 2.67
C VAL A 26 -21.20 4.42 4.19
N GLU A 27 -22.24 4.83 4.88
CA GLU A 27 -22.31 4.84 6.34
C GLU A 27 -22.37 3.40 6.93
N ALA A 28 -23.01 2.46 6.23
CA ALA A 28 -22.95 1.05 6.55
C ALA A 28 -21.56 0.46 6.31
N PHE A 29 -20.83 0.88 5.27
CA PHE A 29 -19.43 0.52 5.06
C PHE A 29 -18.53 1.05 6.18
N GLU A 30 -18.78 2.25 6.66
CA GLU A 30 -18.04 2.85 7.79
C GLU A 30 -18.39 2.13 9.12
N ARG A 31 -19.63 1.70 9.30
CA ARG A 31 -20.13 1.06 10.54
C ARG A 31 -20.11 -0.47 10.53
N SER A 32 -20.44 -1.11 9.44
CA SER A 32 -20.49 -2.56 9.29
C SER A 32 -19.22 -3.10 8.63
N ALA A 33 -18.07 -2.70 9.18
CA ALA A 33 -16.91 -3.53 8.95
C ALA A 33 -17.27 -4.94 9.46
N PRO A 34 -17.24 -5.98 8.59
CA PRO A 34 -17.42 -7.35 9.07
C PRO A 34 -16.48 -7.59 10.24
N PRO A 35 -16.71 -8.58 11.09
CA PRO A 35 -15.82 -8.92 12.19
C PRO A 35 -14.51 -9.44 11.60
N PHE A 36 -13.68 -8.51 11.13
CA PHE A 36 -12.33 -8.81 10.71
C PHE A 36 -11.51 -9.18 11.97
N PRO A 37 -10.57 -10.09 11.87
CA PRO A 37 -9.68 -10.42 12.97
C PRO A 37 -9.09 -9.15 13.60
N SER A 38 -8.93 -9.14 14.90
CA SER A 38 -8.44 -7.98 15.67
C SER A 38 -7.06 -7.45 15.25
N THR A 39 -6.33 -8.23 14.46
CA THR A 39 -5.00 -7.91 13.91
C THR A 39 -5.04 -7.14 12.59
N GLU A 40 -6.22 -6.99 11.99
CA GLU A 40 -6.34 -6.36 10.67
C GLU A 40 -6.24 -4.84 10.74
N ALA A 41 -5.37 -4.27 9.92
CA ALA A 41 -5.32 -2.83 9.71
C ALA A 41 -6.27 -2.44 8.57
N ARG A 42 -7.13 -1.44 8.81
CA ARG A 42 -8.11 -0.92 7.86
C ARG A 42 -7.81 0.50 7.48
N TYR A 43 -8.05 0.80 6.23
CA TYR A 43 -7.73 2.10 5.68
C TYR A 43 -8.80 2.59 4.71
N GLU A 44 -9.04 3.90 4.70
CA GLU A 44 -9.93 4.61 3.79
C GLU A 44 -9.11 5.50 2.84
N LEU A 45 -9.48 5.52 1.56
CA LEU A 45 -8.80 6.32 0.54
C LEU A 45 -8.97 7.82 0.81
N LEU A 46 -7.84 8.53 0.94
CA LEU A 46 -7.79 10.00 1.09
C LEU A 46 -7.47 10.74 -0.21
N ALA A 47 -6.53 10.22 -0.99
CA ALA A 47 -6.07 10.89 -2.19
C ALA A 47 -5.36 9.94 -3.17
N VAL A 48 -5.44 10.29 -4.45
CA VAL A 48 -4.77 9.62 -5.58
C VAL A 48 -3.96 10.66 -6.33
N ALA A 49 -2.71 10.36 -6.62
CA ALA A 49 -1.86 11.22 -7.44
C ALA A 49 -1.62 10.66 -8.87
N ALA A 50 -2.38 9.67 -9.29
CA ALA A 50 -2.28 9.07 -10.63
C ALA A 50 -3.55 9.32 -11.46
N ARG A 51 -3.37 9.72 -12.74
CA ARG A 51 -4.49 9.90 -13.68
C ARG A 51 -4.92 8.52 -14.25
N GLY A 52 -6.23 8.34 -14.44
CA GLY A 52 -6.78 7.14 -15.09
C GLY A 52 -6.75 5.86 -14.24
N PHE A 53 -6.33 5.94 -13.00
CA PHE A 53 -6.30 4.85 -12.07
C PHE A 53 -7.40 5.03 -11.00
N HIS A 54 -8.20 4.00 -10.78
CA HIS A 54 -9.26 3.97 -9.78
C HIS A 54 -8.86 3.00 -8.65
N PRO A 55 -8.17 3.49 -7.60
CA PRO A 55 -7.82 2.65 -6.48
C PRO A 55 -9.06 2.26 -5.68
N PRO A 56 -9.02 1.16 -4.93
CA PRO A 56 -10.09 0.78 -4.02
C PRO A 56 -10.36 1.88 -3.00
N ARG A 57 -11.62 2.04 -2.60
CA ARG A 57 -12.01 3.03 -1.58
C ARG A 57 -11.49 2.67 -0.20
N ALA A 58 -11.37 1.37 0.09
CA ALA A 58 -10.79 0.90 1.33
C ALA A 58 -9.75 -0.18 1.08
N LEU A 59 -8.81 -0.28 2.01
CA LEU A 59 -7.81 -1.35 2.06
C LEU A 59 -7.88 -2.04 3.42
N THR A 60 -7.57 -3.33 3.39
CA THR A 60 -7.22 -4.09 4.58
C THR A 60 -5.83 -4.69 4.42
N ALA A 61 -5.09 -4.77 5.52
CA ALA A 61 -3.75 -5.36 5.55
C ALA A 61 -3.63 -6.33 6.72
N ASN A 62 -3.29 -7.59 6.42
CA ASN A 62 -3.17 -8.67 7.39
C ASN A 62 -1.84 -9.37 7.27
N ALA A 63 -1.34 -9.89 8.40
CA ALA A 63 -0.35 -10.97 8.36
C ALA A 63 -0.94 -12.17 7.60
N ALA A 64 -0.14 -12.78 6.72
CA ALA A 64 -0.60 -13.86 5.86
C ALA A 64 0.44 -14.96 5.73
N THR A 65 0.00 -16.12 5.24
CA THR A 65 0.84 -17.21 4.77
C THR A 65 0.61 -17.42 3.26
N VAL A 66 1.54 -18.08 2.59
CA VAL A 66 1.36 -18.45 1.17
C VAL A 66 0.16 -19.39 1.07
N GLY A 67 -0.77 -19.10 0.17
CA GLY A 67 -2.02 -19.86 0.00
C GLY A 67 -3.24 -19.30 0.73
N ASP A 68 -3.07 -18.30 1.63
CA ASP A 68 -4.20 -17.66 2.33
C ASP A 68 -4.93 -16.62 1.47
N GLN A 69 -4.55 -16.47 0.20
CA GLN A 69 -5.16 -15.50 -0.71
C GLN A 69 -6.40 -16.08 -1.37
N GLU A 70 -7.47 -16.26 -0.58
CA GLU A 70 -8.77 -16.58 -1.14
C GLU A 70 -9.49 -15.34 -1.65
N GLU A 71 -10.16 -15.42 -2.78
CA GLU A 71 -11.14 -14.44 -3.20
C GLU A 71 -12.35 -14.59 -2.27
N LEU A 72 -12.56 -13.62 -1.38
CA LEU A 72 -13.70 -13.65 -0.47
C LEU A 72 -15.00 -13.58 -1.28
N ASP A 73 -15.91 -14.48 -0.98
CA ASP A 73 -17.18 -14.57 -1.68
C ASP A 73 -18.00 -13.29 -1.45
N ALA A 74 -18.78 -12.97 -2.45
CA ALA A 74 -19.60 -11.75 -2.47
C ALA A 74 -20.59 -11.66 -1.30
N ASP A 75 -20.92 -12.78 -0.70
CA ASP A 75 -21.88 -12.88 0.39
C ASP A 75 -21.28 -12.56 1.76
N GLU A 76 -19.95 -12.63 1.90
CA GLU A 76 -19.25 -12.33 3.16
C GLU A 76 -19.18 -10.82 3.47
N CYS A 77 -19.29 -9.96 2.45
CA CYS A 77 -19.26 -8.50 2.60
C CYS A 77 -20.41 -7.83 1.84
N PRO A 78 -21.63 -7.81 2.38
CA PRO A 78 -22.79 -7.20 1.71
C PRO A 78 -22.50 -5.74 1.29
N GLY A 79 -22.75 -5.44 0.01
CA GLY A 79 -22.56 -4.09 -0.53
C GLY A 79 -21.10 -3.77 -0.96
N LEU A 80 -20.14 -4.62 -0.66
CA LEU A 80 -18.75 -4.48 -1.08
C LEU A 80 -18.39 -5.43 -2.21
N ARG A 81 -17.36 -5.06 -2.95
CA ARG A 81 -16.70 -5.87 -3.96
C ARG A 81 -15.20 -5.82 -3.72
N GLN A 82 -14.57 -6.97 -3.56
CA GLN A 82 -13.13 -7.07 -3.56
C GLN A 82 -12.60 -6.74 -4.96
N VAL A 83 -11.69 -5.80 -5.04
CA VAL A 83 -11.08 -5.35 -6.31
C VAL A 83 -9.58 -5.59 -6.33
N TRP A 84 -8.95 -5.81 -5.16
CA TRP A 84 -7.56 -6.24 -5.02
C TRP A 84 -7.48 -7.43 -4.06
N SER A 85 -6.56 -8.34 -4.35
CA SER A 85 -6.08 -9.39 -3.45
C SER A 85 -4.64 -9.69 -3.85
N VAL A 86 -3.69 -9.19 -3.09
CA VAL A 86 -2.26 -9.27 -3.40
C VAL A 86 -1.47 -9.64 -2.15
N LEU A 87 -0.49 -10.50 -2.32
CA LEU A 87 0.42 -10.93 -1.27
C LEU A 87 1.81 -10.34 -1.50
N TYR A 88 2.32 -9.68 -0.49
CA TYR A 88 3.64 -9.08 -0.49
C TYR A 88 4.51 -9.64 0.63
N ARG A 89 5.80 -9.81 0.35
CA ARG A 89 6.83 -10.11 1.35
C ARG A 89 7.54 -8.85 1.76
N GLN A 90 7.70 -8.63 3.06
CA GLN A 90 8.53 -7.55 3.56
C GLN A 90 10.00 -7.84 3.28
N ILE A 91 10.70 -6.87 2.68
CA ILE A 91 12.12 -6.98 2.32
C ILE A 91 13.00 -5.95 3.02
N ALA A 92 12.44 -4.83 3.48
CA ALA A 92 13.16 -3.81 4.25
C ALA A 92 12.22 -2.95 5.10
N GLN A 93 12.79 -2.30 6.13
CA GLN A 93 12.12 -1.26 6.91
C GLN A 93 13.12 -0.27 7.49
N THR A 94 12.73 0.99 7.69
CA THR A 94 13.59 2.05 8.25
C THR A 94 13.60 2.08 9.77
N ALA A 95 12.55 1.60 10.42
CA ALA A 95 12.41 1.55 11.87
C ALA A 95 11.43 0.43 12.26
N PRO A 96 11.51 -0.11 13.49
CA PRO A 96 10.48 -0.99 14.03
C PRO A 96 9.16 -0.23 14.20
N ALA A 97 8.03 -0.97 14.21
CA ALA A 97 6.73 -0.39 14.49
C ALA A 97 6.61 -0.04 15.98
N TYR A 98 6.52 1.24 16.31
CA TYR A 98 6.34 1.71 17.69
C TYR A 98 4.97 2.32 17.94
N GLN A 99 4.36 2.87 16.91
CA GLN A 99 3.12 3.61 17.01
C GLN A 99 2.15 3.16 15.92
N ARG A 100 0.88 3.28 16.22
CA ARG A 100 -0.18 3.10 15.25
C ARG A 100 -0.19 4.30 14.31
N PRO A 101 -0.02 4.15 12.99
CA PRO A 101 -0.04 5.28 12.07
C PRO A 101 -1.46 5.86 11.96
N TYR A 102 -1.55 7.17 11.76
CA TYR A 102 -2.80 7.84 11.38
C TYR A 102 -3.16 7.58 9.92
N ALA A 103 -2.15 7.60 9.04
CA ALA A 103 -2.32 7.36 7.62
C ALA A 103 -1.11 6.62 7.03
N ILE A 104 -1.29 6.09 5.83
CA ILE A 104 -0.23 5.50 5.03
C ILE A 104 -0.17 6.15 3.65
N TYR A 105 1.05 6.30 3.14
CA TYR A 105 1.32 6.62 1.75
C TYR A 105 1.88 5.38 1.07
N LEU A 106 1.20 4.92 0.02
CA LEU A 106 1.60 3.77 -0.79
C LEU A 106 2.27 4.26 -2.06
N LEU A 107 3.47 3.79 -2.31
CA LEU A 107 4.24 4.03 -3.51
C LEU A 107 4.54 2.70 -4.20
N GLY A 108 3.87 2.44 -5.31
CA GLY A 108 4.08 1.23 -6.11
C GLY A 108 5.07 1.48 -7.25
N VAL A 109 6.13 0.68 -7.33
CA VAL A 109 7.25 0.88 -8.25
C VAL A 109 7.55 -0.41 -9.00
N ASN A 110 7.72 -0.30 -10.32
CA ASN A 110 8.24 -1.38 -11.16
C ASN A 110 9.65 -1.02 -11.67
N PRO A 111 10.61 -1.92 -11.53
CA PRO A 111 11.88 -1.79 -12.25
C PRO A 111 11.65 -1.99 -13.75
N PRO A 112 12.57 -1.62 -14.63
CA PRO A 112 12.56 -2.05 -16.01
C PRO A 112 12.54 -3.58 -16.15
N ASP A 113 11.86 -4.10 -17.16
CA ASP A 113 11.71 -5.55 -17.39
C ASP A 113 13.00 -6.21 -17.94
N ASP A 114 13.90 -5.40 -18.49
CA ASP A 114 15.13 -5.83 -19.18
C ASP A 114 16.40 -5.78 -18.30
N LEU A 115 16.25 -5.72 -16.98
CA LEU A 115 17.39 -5.68 -16.07
C LEU A 115 18.09 -7.05 -15.98
N SER A 116 19.42 -7.03 -16.03
CA SER A 116 20.24 -8.14 -15.56
C SER A 116 20.16 -8.28 -14.04
N ASP A 117 20.53 -9.45 -13.51
CA ASP A 117 20.56 -9.70 -12.05
C ASP A 117 21.44 -8.67 -11.30
N ALA A 118 22.59 -8.30 -11.87
CA ALA A 118 23.48 -7.30 -11.28
C ALA A 118 22.84 -5.89 -11.24
N GLU A 119 22.12 -5.51 -12.29
CA GLU A 119 21.38 -4.25 -12.33
C GLU A 119 20.19 -4.27 -11.36
N LEU A 120 19.50 -5.40 -11.22
CA LEU A 120 18.44 -5.55 -10.24
C LEU A 120 18.95 -5.43 -8.80
N VAL A 121 20.13 -5.97 -8.50
CA VAL A 121 20.80 -5.76 -7.22
C VAL A 121 21.09 -4.27 -7.00
N THR A 122 21.68 -3.59 -7.98
CA THR A 122 21.96 -2.15 -7.92
C THR A 122 20.70 -1.31 -7.72
N PHE A 123 19.62 -1.67 -8.41
CA PHE A 123 18.30 -1.04 -8.25
C PHE A 123 17.78 -1.20 -6.82
N ASN A 124 17.83 -2.43 -6.30
CA ASN A 124 17.32 -2.75 -4.97
C ASN A 124 18.13 -2.09 -3.87
N ASP A 125 19.44 -2.05 -3.99
CA ASP A 125 20.34 -1.38 -3.03
C ASP A 125 20.04 0.12 -2.95
N PHE A 126 19.93 0.79 -4.08
CA PHE A 126 19.59 2.21 -4.11
C PHE A 126 18.19 2.45 -3.54
N TYR A 127 17.20 1.66 -3.95
CA TYR A 127 15.84 1.83 -3.48
C TYR A 127 15.75 1.65 -1.97
N THR A 128 16.39 0.63 -1.41
CA THR A 128 16.30 0.32 0.02
C THR A 128 17.10 1.30 0.87
N ASN A 129 18.36 1.53 0.49
CA ASN A 129 19.32 2.21 1.37
C ASN A 129 19.35 3.73 1.18
N VAL A 130 18.82 4.24 0.05
CA VAL A 130 18.81 5.67 -0.25
C VAL A 130 17.39 6.18 -0.43
N HIS A 131 16.67 5.74 -1.45
CA HIS A 131 15.40 6.35 -1.81
C HIS A 131 14.30 6.14 -0.76
N LEU A 132 14.19 4.93 -0.18
CA LEU A 132 13.22 4.64 0.88
C LEU A 132 13.44 5.56 2.09
N VAL A 133 14.69 5.76 2.48
CA VAL A 133 15.08 6.60 3.62
C VAL A 133 14.80 8.07 3.31
N GLU A 134 15.23 8.58 2.15
CA GLU A 134 14.98 9.96 1.74
C GLU A 134 13.47 10.31 1.72
N VAL A 135 12.64 9.40 1.19
CA VAL A 135 11.19 9.63 1.16
C VAL A 135 10.60 9.59 2.57
N ALA A 136 11.06 8.66 3.42
CA ALA A 136 10.62 8.58 4.82
C ALA A 136 10.93 9.86 5.59
N GLU A 137 12.17 10.36 5.49
CA GLU A 137 12.60 11.59 6.16
C GLU A 137 11.81 12.82 5.68
N ARG A 138 11.67 12.99 4.38
CA ARG A 138 10.98 14.15 3.80
C ARG A 138 9.48 14.15 4.01
N ARG A 139 8.89 13.01 4.28
CA ARG A 139 7.48 12.88 4.65
C ARG A 139 7.27 12.83 6.15
N HIS A 140 8.35 12.95 6.95
CA HIS A 140 8.30 12.76 8.39
C HIS A 140 7.57 11.47 8.76
N ALA A 141 7.89 10.38 8.03
CA ALA A 141 7.27 9.10 8.27
C ALA A 141 7.76 8.51 9.59
N LEU A 142 6.85 7.96 10.37
CA LEU A 142 7.15 7.20 11.58
C LEU A 142 7.98 5.95 11.24
N ARG A 143 7.66 5.35 10.10
CA ARG A 143 8.32 4.19 9.54
C ARG A 143 8.05 4.13 8.03
N ALA A 144 9.02 3.59 7.28
CA ALA A 144 8.80 3.13 5.91
C ALA A 144 9.10 1.63 5.83
N VAL A 145 8.25 0.90 5.13
CA VAL A 145 8.39 -0.54 4.90
C VAL A 145 8.37 -0.80 3.41
N ARG A 146 9.31 -1.61 2.93
CA ARG A 146 9.38 -2.02 1.53
C ARG A 146 9.00 -3.48 1.39
N TYR A 147 8.18 -3.76 0.40
CA TYR A 147 7.64 -5.07 0.09
C TYR A 147 7.96 -5.47 -1.35
N GLU A 148 8.05 -6.78 -1.60
CA GLU A 148 8.13 -7.41 -2.91
C GLU A 148 6.88 -8.26 -3.15
N LEU A 149 6.29 -8.16 -4.34
CA LEU A 149 5.11 -8.93 -4.75
C LEU A 149 5.46 -10.42 -4.81
N ILE A 150 4.64 -11.23 -4.15
CA ILE A 150 4.73 -12.69 -4.17
C ILE A 150 3.61 -13.29 -5.02
N GLU A 151 2.39 -12.77 -4.86
CA GLU A 151 1.23 -13.34 -5.53
C GLU A 151 0.19 -12.24 -5.81
N GLU A 152 -0.41 -12.30 -6.96
CA GLU A 152 -1.53 -11.48 -7.38
C GLU A 152 -2.70 -12.37 -7.75
N VAL A 153 -3.71 -12.47 -6.86
CA VAL A 153 -4.96 -13.18 -7.16
C VAL A 153 -5.93 -12.26 -7.89
N LYS A 154 -5.95 -10.99 -7.48
CA LYS A 154 -6.77 -9.97 -8.12
C LYS A 154 -6.09 -8.61 -8.03
N ALA A 155 -5.93 -7.97 -9.15
CA ALA A 155 -5.33 -6.64 -9.19
C ALA A 155 -6.14 -5.68 -10.07
N PRO A 156 -5.94 -4.37 -9.88
CA PRO A 156 -6.51 -3.38 -10.76
C PRO A 156 -5.94 -3.51 -12.18
N TYR A 157 -6.59 -2.83 -13.10
CA TYR A 157 -6.34 -2.86 -14.56
C TYR A 157 -4.87 -2.87 -15.02
N MET A 158 -3.93 -2.41 -14.21
CA MET A 158 -2.49 -2.40 -14.58
C MET A 158 -1.66 -3.45 -13.84
N GLY A 159 -2.29 -4.38 -13.13
CA GLY A 159 -1.58 -5.31 -12.25
C GLY A 159 -1.07 -4.68 -10.96
N ALA A 160 -0.53 -5.49 -10.06
CA ALA A 160 0.14 -5.02 -8.86
C ALA A 160 1.60 -4.66 -9.16
N PRO A 161 2.15 -3.58 -8.59
CA PRO A 161 3.56 -3.24 -8.76
C PRO A 161 4.46 -4.30 -8.12
N ARG A 162 5.59 -4.58 -8.76
CA ARG A 162 6.57 -5.53 -8.21
C ARG A 162 7.06 -5.14 -6.82
N TYR A 163 7.24 -3.85 -6.57
CA TYR A 163 7.65 -3.33 -5.27
C TYR A 163 6.64 -2.32 -4.74
N LEU A 164 6.31 -2.47 -3.46
CA LEU A 164 5.44 -1.55 -2.74
C LEU A 164 6.21 -0.95 -1.56
N ALA A 165 6.29 0.38 -1.49
CA ALA A 165 6.73 1.07 -0.29
C ALA A 165 5.53 1.65 0.45
N VAL A 166 5.46 1.42 1.75
CA VAL A 166 4.43 1.91 2.66
C VAL A 166 5.09 2.86 3.66
N TYR A 167 4.70 4.12 3.61
CA TYR A 167 5.18 5.15 4.54
C TYR A 167 4.08 5.41 5.56
N GLU A 168 4.33 5.05 6.80
CA GLU A 168 3.43 5.26 7.93
C GLU A 168 3.63 6.65 8.49
N VAL A 169 2.58 7.44 8.63
CA VAL A 169 2.65 8.82 9.08
C VAL A 169 1.65 9.13 10.19
N ASP A 170 1.97 10.12 11.00
CA ASP A 170 1.04 10.72 11.95
C ASP A 170 0.07 11.70 11.26
N GLU A 171 -0.85 12.29 12.03
CA GLU A 171 -1.88 13.20 11.53
C GLU A 171 -1.26 14.48 10.94
N SER A 172 -0.24 15.03 11.60
CA SER A 172 0.40 16.27 11.16
C SER A 172 1.10 16.08 9.82
N SER A 173 1.82 14.99 9.64
CA SER A 173 2.49 14.63 8.39
C SER A 173 1.48 14.32 7.27
N ALA A 174 0.35 13.67 7.60
CA ALA A 174 -0.72 13.40 6.66
C ALA A 174 -1.41 14.68 6.16
N ALA A 175 -1.49 15.74 6.96
CA ALA A 175 -2.03 17.03 6.55
C ALA A 175 -1.15 17.72 5.49
N HIS A 176 0.17 17.50 5.53
CA HIS A 176 1.17 18.06 4.61
C HIS A 176 1.50 17.12 3.45
N ARG A 177 0.49 16.55 2.79
CA ARG A 177 0.66 15.54 1.72
C ARG A 177 1.51 15.99 0.53
N ARG A 178 1.64 17.28 0.29
CA ARG A 178 2.50 17.81 -0.78
C ARG A 178 3.93 17.90 -0.27
N HIS A 179 4.82 17.19 -0.94
CA HIS A 179 6.25 17.34 -0.69
C HIS A 179 6.71 18.70 -1.21
N VAL A 180 7.32 19.49 -0.30
CA VAL A 180 8.01 20.73 -0.63
C VAL A 180 9.47 20.54 -0.21
N GLY A 181 10.37 20.36 -1.15
CA GLY A 181 11.78 20.16 -0.86
C GLY A 181 12.61 20.00 -2.14
N PRO A 182 13.95 19.89 -2.01
CA PRO A 182 14.82 19.65 -3.15
C PRO A 182 14.44 18.32 -3.84
N PRO A 183 14.82 18.11 -5.09
CA PRO A 183 14.60 16.82 -5.76
C PRO A 183 15.27 15.69 -4.98
N TYR A 184 14.71 14.48 -5.08
CA TYR A 184 15.34 13.27 -4.53
C TYR A 184 16.65 12.98 -5.25
N SER A 185 17.53 12.18 -4.62
CA SER A 185 18.75 11.70 -5.24
C SER A 185 18.45 11.04 -6.58
N THR A 186 19.22 11.40 -7.60
CA THR A 186 18.98 10.93 -8.98
C THR A 186 19.11 9.41 -9.09
N GLY A 187 20.00 8.82 -8.31
CA GLY A 187 20.25 7.38 -8.30
C GLY A 187 21.00 6.87 -9.53
N PRO A 188 21.28 5.56 -9.56
CA PRO A 188 21.93 4.91 -10.69
C PRO A 188 21.04 4.91 -11.94
N ALA A 189 21.62 4.69 -13.11
CA ALA A 189 20.90 4.69 -14.40
C ALA A 189 19.74 3.71 -14.43
N VAL A 190 19.88 2.53 -13.82
CA VAL A 190 18.82 1.52 -13.72
C VAL A 190 17.62 2.03 -12.90
N TRP A 191 17.86 2.83 -11.86
CA TRP A 191 16.81 3.46 -11.06
C TRP A 191 16.07 4.52 -11.86
N GLN A 192 16.73 5.30 -12.67
CA GLN A 192 16.10 6.38 -13.46
C GLN A 192 15.10 5.87 -14.48
N ARG A 193 15.13 4.58 -14.83
CA ARG A 193 14.23 3.91 -15.77
C ARG A 193 12.98 3.30 -15.11
N HIS A 194 12.84 3.37 -13.76
CA HIS A 194 11.69 2.81 -13.07
C HIS A 194 10.38 3.50 -13.47
N THR A 195 9.29 2.78 -13.32
CA THR A 195 7.95 3.35 -13.43
C THR A 195 7.27 3.38 -12.07
N THR A 196 6.60 4.48 -11.77
CA THR A 196 5.76 4.58 -10.57
C THR A 196 4.32 4.35 -10.98
N GLN A 197 3.76 3.25 -10.50
CA GLN A 197 2.40 2.82 -10.84
C GLN A 197 1.37 3.33 -9.85
N TRP A 198 1.67 3.29 -8.55
CA TRP A 198 0.76 3.73 -7.49
C TRP A 198 1.35 4.88 -6.69
N ARG A 199 0.49 5.88 -6.39
CA ARG A 199 0.75 6.99 -5.46
C ARG A 199 -0.54 7.26 -4.71
N LEU A 200 -0.76 6.54 -3.62
CA LEU A 200 -2.04 6.47 -2.93
C LEU A 200 -1.89 6.87 -1.47
N TRP A 201 -2.85 7.61 -0.97
CA TRP A 201 -2.96 7.97 0.43
C TRP A 201 -4.19 7.35 1.04
N TYR A 202 -4.01 6.68 2.16
CA TYR A 202 -5.09 6.09 2.93
C TYR A 202 -5.02 6.52 4.39
N ARG A 203 -6.16 6.85 4.98
CA ARG A 203 -6.32 7.06 6.41
C ARG A 203 -6.66 5.75 7.10
N ARG A 204 -6.05 5.48 8.25
CA ARG A 204 -6.40 4.32 9.05
C ARG A 204 -7.77 4.52 9.69
N LEU A 205 -8.59 3.46 9.69
CA LEU A 205 -9.89 3.43 10.33
C LEU A 205 -9.81 2.70 11.67
N GLY A 206 -10.72 3.08 12.57
CA GLY A 206 -10.83 2.51 13.91
C GLY A 206 -9.78 3.07 14.88
N SER A 207 -10.20 3.29 16.09
CA SER A 207 -9.38 3.64 17.26
C SER A 207 -8.70 2.42 17.85
#